data_5c0a6c87d95df69d1f2e8667cae28ab9
#
_entry.id   5c0a6c87d95df69d1f2e8667cae28ab9
#
_cell.length_a   1.000
_cell.length_b   1.000
_cell.length_c   1.000
_cell.angle_alpha   90.00
_cell.angle_beta   90.00
_cell.angle_gamma   90.00
#
_symmetry.space_group_name_H-M   'P 1'
#
loop_
_entity.id
_entity.type
_entity.pdbx_description
1 polymer ?
#
loop_
_entity_poly.entity_id
_entity_poly.type
_entity_poly.pdbx_seq_one_letter_code
_entity_poly.pdbx_strand_id
1 'polypeptide(L)'
;MSEWIYFLHPPRENFAATMTEDERRAWGQHFEWLHGLLAEDRLVLAGPTGGTVNTGIAIFEASDKEAARRTIMWDPASRGGYARGELRPFEVGLLRGRDG
;
A
#
# COMPACT_ATOMS: atom_id res chain seq x y z
N MET A 1 -4.72 -18.44 0.13
CA MET A 1 -3.75 -17.35 0.07
C MET A 1 -3.65 -16.64 1.39
N SER A 2 -2.49 -16.10 1.69
CA SER A 2 -2.27 -15.34 2.92
C SER A 2 -2.42 -13.85 2.65
N GLU A 3 -2.79 -13.12 3.69
CA GLU A 3 -2.81 -11.67 3.63
C GLU A 3 -1.46 -11.10 4.07
N TRP A 4 -1.15 -9.95 3.51
CA TRP A 4 0.07 -9.20 3.78
C TRP A 4 -0.28 -7.74 3.95
N ILE A 5 0.40 -7.05 4.87
CA ILE A 5 0.23 -5.62 5.03
C ILE A 5 1.45 -4.89 4.51
N TYR A 6 1.20 -3.87 3.70
CA TYR A 6 2.22 -3.02 3.11
C TYR A 6 2.06 -1.62 3.68
N PHE A 7 3.11 -1.15 4.34
CA PHE A 7 3.18 0.22 4.83
C PHE A 7 3.99 1.04 3.85
N LEU A 8 3.47 2.19 3.47
CA LEU A 8 4.17 3.14 2.61
C LEU A 8 4.47 4.38 3.45
N HIS A 9 5.71 4.50 3.89
CA HIS A 9 6.13 5.56 4.79
C HIS A 9 6.56 6.79 3.99
N PRO A 10 5.88 7.94 4.17
CA PRO A 10 6.21 9.15 3.42
C PRO A 10 7.56 9.72 3.87
N PRO A 11 8.19 10.56 3.03
CA PRO A 11 9.53 11.06 3.32
C PRO A 11 9.58 12.15 4.39
N ARG A 12 8.42 12.73 4.77
CA ARG A 12 8.39 13.82 5.75
C ARG A 12 7.00 13.97 6.35
N GLU A 13 6.90 14.69 7.45
CA GLU A 13 5.63 15.03 8.07
C GLU A 13 4.80 15.92 7.14
N ASN A 14 3.48 15.85 7.30
CA ASN A 14 2.52 16.64 6.51
C ASN A 14 2.67 16.42 5.00
N PHE A 15 3.07 15.22 4.63
CA PHE A 15 3.37 14.89 3.24
C PHE A 15 2.19 15.15 2.30
N ALA A 16 0.98 14.74 2.72
CA ALA A 16 -0.21 14.89 1.88
C ALA A 16 -0.49 16.35 1.51
N ALA A 17 -0.17 17.28 2.42
CA ALA A 17 -0.40 18.70 2.20
C ALA A 17 0.77 19.40 1.50
N THR A 18 1.93 18.76 1.38
CA THR A 18 3.16 19.40 0.90
C THR A 18 3.81 18.65 -0.25
N MET A 19 3.09 17.77 -0.91
CA MET A 19 3.65 17.02 -2.04
C MET A 19 4.14 17.94 -3.16
N THR A 20 5.33 17.63 -3.67
CA THR A 20 5.83 18.25 -4.89
C THR A 20 5.03 17.72 -6.09
N GLU A 21 5.22 18.34 -7.25
CA GLU A 21 4.56 17.88 -8.48
C GLU A 21 4.97 16.46 -8.84
N ASP A 22 6.27 16.13 -8.71
CA ASP A 22 6.76 14.78 -8.99
C ASP A 22 6.17 13.76 -8.00
N GLU A 23 6.03 14.14 -6.75
CA GLU A 23 5.42 13.28 -5.74
C GLU A 23 3.94 13.04 -6.04
N ARG A 24 3.21 14.06 -6.45
CA ARG A 24 1.80 13.89 -6.85
C ARG A 24 1.66 12.93 -8.02
N ARG A 25 2.57 13.01 -8.98
CA ARG A 25 2.58 12.11 -10.13
C ARG A 25 2.83 10.67 -9.68
N ALA A 26 3.82 10.48 -8.80
CA ALA A 26 4.14 9.15 -8.27
C ALA A 26 2.95 8.58 -7.49
N TRP A 27 2.26 9.40 -6.71
CA TRP A 27 1.09 8.95 -5.95
C TRP A 27 -0.09 8.63 -6.86
N GLY A 28 -0.27 9.36 -7.94
CA GLY A 28 -1.27 9.03 -8.96
C GLY A 28 -1.02 7.65 -9.56
N GLN A 29 0.23 7.35 -9.89
CA GLN A 29 0.63 6.04 -10.40
C GLN A 29 0.51 4.95 -9.33
N HIS A 30 0.79 5.28 -8.07
CA HIS A 30 0.59 4.38 -6.94
C HIS A 30 -0.88 3.98 -6.81
N PHE A 31 -1.80 4.94 -6.94
CA PHE A 31 -3.23 4.65 -6.91
C PHE A 31 -3.65 3.76 -8.08
N GLU A 32 -3.11 3.97 -9.27
CA GLU A 32 -3.39 3.09 -10.41
C GLU A 32 -2.92 1.67 -10.14
N TRP A 33 -1.77 1.52 -9.51
CA TRP A 33 -1.25 0.20 -9.11
C TRP A 33 -2.20 -0.48 -8.10
N LEU A 34 -2.70 0.28 -7.10
CA LEU A 34 -3.69 -0.24 -6.15
C LEU A 34 -4.98 -0.65 -6.84
N HIS A 35 -5.47 0.15 -7.79
CA HIS A 35 -6.66 -0.19 -8.56
C HIS A 35 -6.46 -1.48 -9.36
N GLY A 36 -5.26 -1.73 -9.86
CA GLY A 36 -4.91 -2.97 -10.53
C GLY A 36 -5.05 -4.17 -9.60
N LEU A 37 -4.55 -4.05 -8.37
CA LEU A 37 -4.69 -5.11 -7.38
C LEU A 37 -6.16 -5.35 -7.01
N LEU A 38 -6.94 -4.28 -6.94
CA LEU A 38 -8.37 -4.39 -6.66
C LEU A 38 -9.10 -5.12 -7.78
N ALA A 39 -8.77 -4.80 -9.02
CA ALA A 39 -9.37 -5.43 -10.19
C ALA A 39 -9.02 -6.93 -10.29
N GLU A 40 -7.87 -7.33 -9.74
CA GLU A 40 -7.44 -8.74 -9.70
C GLU A 40 -7.98 -9.49 -8.49
N ASP A 41 -8.83 -8.88 -7.70
CA ASP A 41 -9.36 -9.46 -6.46
C ASP A 41 -8.27 -9.78 -5.44
N ARG A 42 -7.17 -9.04 -5.45
CA ARG A 42 -6.06 -9.25 -4.53
C ARG A 42 -6.01 -8.22 -3.41
N LEU A 43 -6.55 -7.03 -3.62
CA LEU A 43 -6.55 -5.98 -2.61
C LEU A 43 -7.74 -6.17 -1.67
N VAL A 44 -7.47 -6.23 -0.36
CA VAL A 44 -8.50 -6.27 0.67
C VAL A 44 -8.96 -4.86 1.01
N LEU A 45 -8.01 -3.98 1.30
CA LEU A 45 -8.29 -2.57 1.56
C LEU A 45 -6.99 -1.76 1.41
N ALA A 46 -7.15 -0.46 1.19
CA ALA A 46 -6.01 0.45 1.18
C ALA A 46 -6.49 1.85 1.55
N GLY A 47 -5.60 2.63 2.14
CA GLY A 47 -5.89 4.00 2.45
C GLY A 47 -4.74 4.66 3.21
N PRO A 48 -4.71 6.00 3.23
CA PRO A 48 -3.72 6.73 4.01
C PRO A 48 -4.19 6.89 5.45
N THR A 49 -3.23 7.08 6.35
CA THR A 49 -3.56 7.50 7.71
C THR A 49 -3.54 9.04 7.77
N GLY A 50 -4.35 9.60 8.66
CA GLY A 50 -4.41 11.04 8.87
C GLY A 50 -3.38 11.50 9.90
N GLY A 51 -3.49 12.78 10.29
CA GLY A 51 -2.58 13.37 11.24
C GLY A 51 -1.34 13.93 10.58
N THR A 52 -0.26 14.04 11.34
CA THR A 52 0.99 14.64 10.85
C THR A 52 1.85 13.67 10.05
N VAL A 53 1.70 12.37 10.32
CA VAL A 53 2.42 11.32 9.58
C VAL A 53 1.41 10.58 8.72
N ASN A 54 1.58 10.66 7.41
CA ASN A 54 0.60 10.13 6.45
C ASN A 54 1.04 8.78 5.89
N THR A 55 1.28 7.82 6.77
CA THR A 55 1.63 6.47 6.34
C THR A 55 0.45 5.83 5.62
N GLY A 56 0.70 5.33 4.42
CA GLY A 56 -0.29 4.58 3.68
C GLY A 56 -0.30 3.12 4.09
N ILE A 57 -1.46 2.48 3.98
CA ILE A 57 -1.63 1.07 4.31
C ILE A 57 -2.34 0.38 3.15
N ALA A 58 -1.85 -0.79 2.78
CA ALA A 58 -2.53 -1.67 1.85
C ALA A 58 -2.46 -3.10 2.39
N ILE A 59 -3.61 -3.77 2.42
CA ILE A 59 -3.68 -5.18 2.79
C ILE A 59 -4.09 -5.94 1.53
N PHE A 60 -3.29 -6.91 1.14
CA PHE A 60 -3.50 -7.65 -0.10
C PHE A 60 -3.17 -9.13 0.10
N GLU A 61 -3.61 -9.95 -0.84
CA GLU A 61 -3.40 -11.40 -0.82
C GLU A 61 -2.25 -11.79 -1.73
N ALA A 62 -1.43 -12.71 -1.26
CA ALA A 62 -0.38 -13.34 -2.04
C ALA A 62 -0.14 -14.75 -1.53
N SER A 63 0.38 -15.63 -2.38
CA SER A 63 0.57 -17.04 -2.03
C SER A 63 1.66 -17.24 -0.99
N ASP A 64 2.71 -16.43 -1.03
CA ASP A 64 3.83 -16.53 -0.11
C ASP A 64 4.58 -15.18 -0.06
N LYS A 65 5.63 -15.13 0.77
CA LYS A 65 6.42 -13.91 0.98
C LYS A 65 7.07 -13.41 -0.31
N GLU A 66 7.58 -14.33 -1.13
CA GLU A 66 8.21 -13.96 -2.41
C GLU A 66 7.20 -13.31 -3.35
N ALA A 67 6.00 -13.89 -3.46
CA ALA A 67 4.93 -13.31 -4.26
C ALA A 67 4.52 -11.94 -3.74
N ALA A 68 4.44 -11.77 -2.41
CA ALA A 68 4.12 -10.49 -1.80
C ALA A 68 5.19 -9.44 -2.10
N ARG A 69 6.46 -9.82 -2.00
CA ARG A 69 7.57 -8.92 -2.34
C ARG A 69 7.53 -8.49 -3.81
N ARG A 70 7.29 -9.43 -4.71
CA ARG A 70 7.16 -9.11 -6.14
C ARG A 70 6.02 -8.14 -6.40
N THR A 71 4.93 -8.29 -5.64
CA THR A 71 3.78 -7.41 -5.78
C THR A 71 4.14 -5.96 -5.44
N ILE A 72 4.77 -5.73 -4.29
CA ILE A 72 5.09 -4.36 -3.87
C ILE A 72 6.26 -3.75 -4.65
N MET A 73 7.09 -4.56 -5.29
CA MET A 73 8.16 -4.07 -6.16
C MET A 73 7.62 -3.21 -7.31
N TRP A 74 6.36 -3.40 -7.70
CA TRP A 74 5.76 -2.66 -8.80
C TRP A 74 5.06 -1.38 -8.36
N ASP A 75 5.05 -1.09 -7.06
CA ASP A 75 4.50 0.19 -6.58
C ASP A 75 5.40 1.35 -7.02
N PRO A 76 4.89 2.26 -7.86
CA PRO A 76 5.70 3.37 -8.36
C PRO A 76 6.23 4.29 -7.27
N ALA A 77 5.51 4.43 -6.14
CA ALA A 77 5.92 5.32 -5.06
C ALA A 77 7.20 4.83 -4.38
N SER A 78 7.26 3.55 -3.99
CA SER A 78 8.46 2.99 -3.35
C SER A 78 9.54 2.71 -4.37
N ARG A 79 9.17 2.22 -5.55
CA ARG A 79 10.13 1.91 -6.61
C ARG A 79 10.86 3.17 -7.10
N GLY A 80 10.17 4.29 -7.15
CA GLY A 80 10.75 5.56 -7.56
C GLY A 80 11.55 6.28 -6.47
N GLY A 81 11.60 5.72 -5.28
CA GLY A 81 12.31 6.33 -4.15
C GLY A 81 11.56 7.47 -3.48
N TYR A 82 10.26 7.62 -3.75
CA TYR A 82 9.46 8.70 -3.16
C TYR A 82 8.96 8.37 -1.76
N ALA A 83 8.98 7.10 -1.39
CA ALA A 83 8.56 6.66 -0.07
C ALA A 83 9.25 5.35 0.26
N ARG A 84 9.24 4.98 1.54
CA ARG A 84 9.84 3.74 2.01
C ARG A 84 8.74 2.70 2.23
N GLY A 85 8.83 1.57 1.53
CA GLY A 85 7.91 0.47 1.71
C GLY A 85 8.34 -0.47 2.83
N GLU A 86 7.36 -1.01 3.53
CA GLU A 86 7.59 -2.02 4.55
C GLU A 86 6.53 -3.09 4.41
N LEU A 87 6.94 -4.35 4.30
CA LEU A 87 6.04 -5.47 4.12
C LEU A 87 6.07 -6.37 5.36
N ARG A 88 4.88 -6.73 5.85
CA ARG A 88 4.78 -7.66 6.97
C ARG A 88 3.66 -8.66 6.69
N PRO A 89 3.81 -9.91 7.18
CA PRO A 89 2.68 -10.84 7.15
C PRO A 89 1.56 -10.29 8.03
N PHE A 90 0.32 -10.50 7.60
CA PHE A 90 -0.85 -10.03 8.31
C PHE A 90 -1.93 -11.08 8.25
N GLU A 91 -2.68 -11.24 9.34
CA GLU A 91 -3.79 -12.18 9.38
C GLU A 91 -5.05 -11.40 9.73
N VAL A 92 -6.03 -11.46 8.82
CA VAL A 92 -7.33 -10.83 9.08
C VAL A 92 -8.08 -11.69 10.09
N GLY A 93 -8.15 -11.23 11.33
CA GLY A 93 -8.87 -11.94 12.38
C GLY A 93 -10.37 -11.67 12.33
N LEU A 94 -10.72 -10.39 12.11
CA LEU A 94 -12.12 -9.96 12.06
C LEU A 94 -12.31 -8.98 10.92
N LEU A 95 -13.35 -9.18 10.13
CA LEU A 95 -13.69 -8.29 9.04
C LEU A 95 -15.20 -8.22 8.91
N ARG A 96 -15.78 -7.01 8.92
CA ARG A 96 -17.22 -6.84 8.78
C ARG A 96 -17.68 -7.43 7.45
N GLY A 97 -18.71 -8.26 7.48
CA GLY A 97 -19.24 -8.92 6.31
C GLY A 97 -18.54 -10.23 5.92
N ARG A 98 -17.53 -10.62 6.70
CA ARG A 98 -16.84 -11.88 6.49
C ARG A 98 -17.19 -12.83 7.63
N ASP A 99 -17.64 -14.02 7.31
CA ASP A 99 -17.95 -15.04 8.31
C ASP A 99 -16.69 -15.57 8.94
N GLY A 100 -16.67 -15.52 10.22
CA GLY A 100 -15.75 -16.06 11.15
C GLY A 100 -14.35 -16.13 11.05
#